data_cf4b215267e92b1f0c4a9ad9efd177ee
#
_entry.id   cf4b215267e92b1f0c4a9ad9efd177ee
#
_cell.length_a   1.000
_cell.length_b   1.000
_cell.length_c   1.000
_cell.angle_alpha   90.00
_cell.angle_beta   90.00
_cell.angle_gamma   90.00
#
_symmetry.space_group_name_H-M   'P 1'
#
loop_
_entity.id
_entity.type
_entity.pdbx_description
1 polymer ?
#
loop_
_entity_poly.entity_id
_entity_poly.type
_entity_poly.pdbx_seq_one_letter_code
_entity_poly.pdbx_strand_id
1 'polypeptide(L)'
;MTSVLPQEIAAPSRLSFPQGFRWGAATASYQIEGAATEDGRMPSIWDTMSREPGRVFRNHSGDVACDHYHRYRDDVRLMSELGLGTYRFSVAWPRIKPDGSGPVNPRGLDFYDRLVDELLANGIAPMVTLYHWDLPQVLEDRGGWTQRDTAYYLADLASATIARLGDRVATWTTLNEPWCSAFLGYASGDHAPGRREPQAAYLAAHHLLLGHGLAAQALRAGGARELSITHVLTRVDAQNPHDAHDRDAARLVDGLQNRIWLDPVLRGHYPADVLPLFERFGAADAIRDGDLDIISTPIDLLGVNYYQPALVRAKVGAVGQANYPGSEGVDFPPQGLPVTGMDWPIDATGLSDTLVRLSRDYPGTPLMITENGSAYHDILEGDRVADPDRIAYFDGHLRAVHKAIERGADVRGYLAWSLMDNFEWAYGYDKRFGLVYVDYDTQRRVPKDSARWYTQVIRDNGL
;
A
#
# COMPACT_ATOMS: atom_id res chain seq x y z
N MET A 1 -3.39 63.71 -15.24
CA MET A 1 -3.93 62.39 -15.57
C MET A 1 -2.77 61.39 -15.54
N THR A 2 -2.58 60.73 -14.41
CA THR A 2 -1.53 59.73 -14.24
C THR A 2 -2.09 58.40 -14.68
N SER A 3 -1.55 57.84 -15.75
CA SER A 3 -1.84 56.54 -16.29
C SER A 3 -1.38 55.48 -15.31
N VAL A 4 -2.29 54.76 -14.67
CA VAL A 4 -2.03 53.56 -13.89
C VAL A 4 -1.91 52.41 -14.90
N LEU A 5 -0.69 51.89 -15.08
CA LEU A 5 -0.46 50.65 -15.84
C LEU A 5 -1.13 49.49 -15.12
N PRO A 6 -1.79 48.57 -15.82
CA PRO A 6 -2.32 47.34 -15.18
C PRO A 6 -1.19 46.52 -14.59
N GLN A 7 -1.29 46.15 -13.32
CA GLN A 7 -0.41 45.12 -12.74
C GLN A 7 -0.62 43.85 -13.54
N GLU A 8 0.43 43.34 -14.18
CA GLU A 8 0.50 41.99 -14.70
C GLU A 8 0.21 41.04 -13.54
N ILE A 9 -0.91 40.33 -13.59
CA ILE A 9 -1.17 39.21 -12.73
C ILE A 9 -0.11 38.18 -13.11
N ALA A 10 0.92 38.02 -12.26
CA ALA A 10 1.91 36.99 -12.45
C ALA A 10 1.18 35.64 -12.58
N ALA A 11 1.47 34.91 -13.65
CA ALA A 11 0.98 33.55 -13.82
C ALA A 11 1.33 32.76 -12.54
N PRO A 12 0.43 31.89 -12.04
CA PRO A 12 0.75 31.10 -10.85
C PRO A 12 2.07 30.40 -11.07
N SER A 13 3.01 30.55 -10.14
CA SER A 13 4.34 29.95 -10.22
C SER A 13 4.16 28.44 -10.34
N ARG A 14 4.65 27.87 -11.43
CA ARG A 14 4.64 26.43 -11.69
C ARG A 14 5.37 25.72 -10.54
N LEU A 15 4.74 24.75 -9.89
CA LEU A 15 5.38 23.93 -8.87
C LEU A 15 6.19 22.85 -9.58
N SER A 16 7.50 22.80 -9.34
CA SER A 16 8.39 21.79 -9.92
C SER A 16 8.92 20.85 -8.85
N PHE A 17 8.89 19.56 -9.13
CA PHE A 17 9.46 18.54 -8.25
C PHE A 17 10.98 18.42 -8.48
N PRO A 18 11.73 17.85 -7.51
CA PRO A 18 13.16 17.66 -7.65
C PRO A 18 13.52 16.89 -8.92
N GLN A 19 14.71 17.16 -9.48
CA GLN A 19 15.22 16.38 -10.59
C GLN A 19 15.41 14.92 -10.16
N GLY A 20 14.95 13.98 -10.99
CA GLY A 20 14.99 12.54 -10.68
C GLY A 20 13.83 12.06 -9.79
N PHE A 21 12.83 12.92 -9.56
CA PHE A 21 11.61 12.49 -8.85
C PHE A 21 10.92 11.37 -9.65
N ARG A 22 10.65 10.26 -8.97
CA ARG A 22 10.12 9.05 -9.61
C ARG A 22 8.59 9.11 -9.72
N TRP A 23 8.10 9.15 -10.95
CA TRP A 23 6.67 9.14 -11.28
C TRP A 23 6.23 7.76 -11.73
N GLY A 24 5.05 7.33 -11.29
CA GLY A 24 4.55 6.02 -11.70
C GLY A 24 3.16 5.69 -11.17
N ALA A 25 2.83 4.42 -11.22
CA ALA A 25 1.60 3.88 -10.66
C ALA A 25 1.85 2.51 -10.01
N ALA A 26 0.92 2.07 -9.18
CA ALA A 26 1.00 0.81 -8.46
C ALA A 26 -0.20 -0.10 -8.76
N THR A 27 0.00 -1.41 -8.57
CA THR A 27 -1.03 -2.46 -8.57
C THR A 27 -0.62 -3.58 -7.62
N ALA A 28 -1.56 -4.51 -7.34
CA ALA A 28 -1.28 -5.75 -6.62
C ALA A 28 -1.71 -6.98 -7.43
N SER A 29 -0.99 -8.07 -7.28
CA SER A 29 -1.14 -9.30 -8.07
C SER A 29 -2.57 -9.84 -8.08
N TYR A 30 -3.15 -10.08 -6.90
CA TYR A 30 -4.50 -10.63 -6.80
C TYR A 30 -5.56 -9.71 -7.43
N GLN A 31 -5.35 -8.41 -7.36
CA GLN A 31 -6.31 -7.42 -7.84
C GLN A 31 -6.38 -7.30 -9.37
N ILE A 32 -5.31 -7.67 -10.08
CA ILE A 32 -5.25 -7.44 -11.53
C ILE A 32 -4.93 -8.68 -12.38
N GLU A 33 -4.18 -9.66 -11.85
CA GLU A 33 -3.61 -10.72 -12.69
C GLU A 33 -4.67 -11.64 -13.30
N GLY A 34 -5.62 -12.11 -12.48
CA GLY A 34 -6.46 -13.25 -12.89
C GLY A 34 -5.65 -14.55 -13.02
N ALA A 35 -6.00 -15.40 -14.00
CA ALA A 35 -5.32 -16.67 -14.23
C ALA A 35 -5.17 -17.50 -12.93
N ALA A 36 -6.25 -17.54 -12.12
CA ALA A 36 -6.24 -18.02 -10.75
C ALA A 36 -5.84 -19.50 -10.59
N THR A 37 -5.93 -20.29 -11.66
CA THR A 37 -5.60 -21.73 -11.66
C THR A 37 -4.60 -22.11 -12.75
N GLU A 38 -3.99 -21.12 -13.41
CA GLU A 38 -3.11 -21.36 -14.53
C GLU A 38 -1.65 -21.52 -14.09
N ASP A 39 -0.89 -22.25 -14.90
CA ASP A 39 0.55 -22.47 -14.75
C ASP A 39 1.00 -22.93 -13.35
N GLY A 40 0.13 -23.70 -12.67
CA GLY A 40 0.43 -24.28 -11.36
C GLY A 40 0.25 -23.32 -10.18
N ARG A 41 -0.39 -22.16 -10.38
CA ARG A 41 -0.82 -21.31 -9.27
C ARG A 41 -1.83 -22.05 -8.37
N MET A 42 -1.64 -21.98 -7.07
CA MET A 42 -2.57 -22.49 -6.05
C MET A 42 -3.35 -21.36 -5.38
N PRO A 43 -4.46 -21.65 -4.68
CA PRO A 43 -5.24 -20.62 -4.02
C PRO A 43 -4.47 -19.83 -2.97
N SER A 44 -4.73 -18.52 -2.90
CA SER A 44 -4.43 -17.66 -1.77
C SER A 44 -5.61 -17.58 -0.79
N ILE A 45 -5.39 -16.95 0.35
CA ILE A 45 -6.47 -16.64 1.31
C ILE A 45 -7.58 -15.77 0.68
N TRP A 46 -7.25 -14.94 -0.31
CA TRP A 46 -8.24 -14.14 -1.03
C TRP A 46 -9.07 -14.95 -2.02
N ASP A 47 -8.48 -15.96 -2.68
CA ASP A 47 -9.25 -16.91 -3.50
C ASP A 47 -10.29 -17.64 -2.65
N THR A 48 -9.92 -18.03 -1.45
CA THR A 48 -10.83 -18.72 -0.51
C THR A 48 -11.92 -17.77 -0.02
N MET A 49 -11.55 -16.61 0.52
CA MET A 49 -12.50 -15.64 1.07
C MET A 49 -13.49 -15.14 0.02
N SER A 50 -13.05 -14.87 -1.21
CA SER A 50 -13.93 -14.37 -2.27
C SER A 50 -14.99 -15.38 -2.72
N ARG A 51 -14.76 -16.68 -2.46
CA ARG A 51 -15.72 -17.76 -2.74
C ARG A 51 -16.68 -18.03 -1.58
N GLU A 52 -16.45 -17.44 -0.41
CA GLU A 52 -17.39 -17.50 0.71
C GLU A 52 -18.55 -16.51 0.46
N PRO A 53 -19.82 -16.97 0.45
CA PRO A 53 -20.97 -16.11 0.17
C PRO A 53 -21.05 -14.90 1.12
N GLY A 54 -21.18 -13.69 0.56
CA GLY A 54 -21.35 -12.45 1.31
C GLY A 54 -20.08 -11.85 1.91
N ARG A 55 -18.91 -12.43 1.67
CA ARG A 55 -17.62 -11.88 2.14
C ARG A 55 -17.12 -10.77 1.23
N VAL A 56 -17.39 -10.85 -0.05
CA VAL A 56 -17.04 -9.85 -1.05
C VAL A 56 -18.33 -9.33 -1.70
N PHE A 57 -18.38 -8.04 -1.98
CA PHE A 57 -19.51 -7.39 -2.62
C PHE A 57 -19.95 -8.16 -3.87
N ARG A 58 -21.25 -8.48 -3.96
CA ARG A 58 -21.85 -9.28 -5.05
C ARG A 58 -21.17 -10.64 -5.33
N ASN A 59 -20.42 -11.18 -4.36
CA ASN A 59 -19.64 -12.40 -4.51
C ASN A 59 -18.65 -12.34 -5.69
N HIS A 60 -18.09 -11.16 -5.97
CA HIS A 60 -17.03 -11.01 -6.94
C HIS A 60 -15.78 -11.77 -6.50
N SER A 61 -14.98 -12.24 -7.46
CA SER A 61 -13.68 -12.90 -7.23
C SER A 61 -12.59 -12.29 -8.09
N GLY A 62 -11.33 -12.52 -7.73
CA GLY A 62 -10.16 -12.15 -8.52
C GLY A 62 -9.79 -13.17 -9.60
N ASP A 63 -10.66 -14.15 -9.92
CA ASP A 63 -10.33 -15.26 -10.81
C ASP A 63 -9.92 -14.81 -12.22
N VAL A 64 -10.54 -13.73 -12.71
CA VAL A 64 -10.20 -13.07 -13.99
C VAL A 64 -9.57 -11.70 -13.73
N ALA A 65 -10.09 -10.97 -12.77
CA ALA A 65 -9.68 -9.60 -12.43
C ALA A 65 -9.58 -8.71 -13.67
N CYS A 66 -8.39 -8.17 -13.95
CA CYS A 66 -8.11 -7.39 -15.17
C CYS A 66 -7.41 -8.23 -16.25
N ASP A 67 -7.30 -9.53 -16.08
CA ASP A 67 -6.63 -10.43 -17.03
C ASP A 67 -5.19 -9.97 -17.38
N HIS A 68 -4.51 -9.31 -16.43
CA HIS A 68 -3.17 -8.77 -16.64
C HIS A 68 -2.15 -9.87 -16.95
N TYR A 69 -2.36 -11.06 -16.42
CA TYR A 69 -1.50 -12.22 -16.69
C TYR A 69 -1.32 -12.48 -18.19
N HIS A 70 -2.39 -12.33 -18.97
CA HIS A 70 -2.35 -12.50 -20.44
C HIS A 70 -2.09 -11.19 -21.19
N ARG A 71 -2.49 -10.04 -20.60
CA ARG A 71 -2.49 -8.71 -21.26
C ARG A 71 -1.33 -7.81 -20.84
N TYR A 72 -0.37 -8.29 -20.06
CA TYR A 72 0.68 -7.47 -19.49
C TYR A 72 1.44 -6.63 -20.54
N ARG A 73 1.64 -7.14 -21.76
CA ARG A 73 2.32 -6.39 -22.83
C ARG A 73 1.52 -5.15 -23.26
N ASP A 74 0.22 -5.30 -23.41
CA ASP A 74 -0.68 -4.19 -23.76
C ASP A 74 -0.75 -3.18 -22.61
N ASP A 75 -0.82 -3.67 -21.38
CA ASP A 75 -0.84 -2.83 -20.19
C ASP A 75 0.51 -2.08 -20.00
N VAL A 76 1.66 -2.71 -20.25
CA VAL A 76 2.98 -2.06 -20.20
C VAL A 76 3.12 -1.02 -21.31
N ARG A 77 2.65 -1.31 -22.53
CA ARG A 77 2.62 -0.31 -23.60
C ARG A 77 1.78 0.91 -23.19
N LEU A 78 0.60 0.68 -22.60
CA LEU A 78 -0.23 1.77 -22.09
C LEU A 78 0.47 2.59 -21.00
N MET A 79 1.20 1.95 -20.07
CA MET A 79 2.02 2.66 -19.09
C MET A 79 3.05 3.57 -19.74
N SER A 80 3.73 3.09 -20.79
CA SER A 80 4.70 3.87 -21.56
C SER A 80 4.04 5.06 -22.28
N GLU A 81 2.87 4.86 -22.86
CA GLU A 81 2.08 5.93 -23.51
C GLU A 81 1.65 7.01 -22.50
N LEU A 82 1.35 6.61 -21.26
CA LEU A 82 1.05 7.52 -20.15
C LEU A 82 2.31 8.20 -19.56
N GLY A 83 3.51 7.80 -19.98
CA GLY A 83 4.77 8.37 -19.54
C GLY A 83 5.21 7.92 -18.15
N LEU A 84 4.72 6.78 -17.65
CA LEU A 84 5.12 6.25 -16.33
C LEU A 84 6.58 5.80 -16.37
N GLY A 85 7.41 6.32 -15.47
CA GLY A 85 8.82 5.95 -15.35
C GLY A 85 9.06 4.82 -14.34
N THR A 86 8.09 4.51 -13.47
CA THR A 86 8.17 3.46 -12.46
C THR A 86 6.84 2.71 -12.38
N TYR A 87 6.91 1.40 -12.29
CA TYR A 87 5.74 0.58 -12.03
C TYR A 87 5.97 -0.30 -10.81
N ARG A 88 5.15 -0.11 -9.78
CA ARG A 88 5.14 -0.95 -8.60
C ARG A 88 4.06 -2.02 -8.76
N PHE A 89 4.48 -3.26 -8.63
CA PHE A 89 3.59 -4.43 -8.67
C PHE A 89 4.00 -5.45 -7.63
N SER A 90 3.08 -6.29 -7.19
CA SER A 90 3.42 -7.40 -6.32
C SER A 90 3.53 -8.71 -7.09
N VAL A 91 4.33 -9.63 -6.57
CA VAL A 91 4.35 -11.00 -7.05
C VAL A 91 3.32 -11.83 -6.27
N ALA A 92 2.59 -12.72 -6.95
CA ALA A 92 1.69 -13.65 -6.28
C ALA A 92 2.50 -14.80 -5.65
N TRP A 93 2.55 -14.83 -4.32
CA TRP A 93 3.24 -15.90 -3.58
C TRP A 93 2.75 -17.28 -4.03
N PRO A 94 1.42 -17.56 -4.10
CA PRO A 94 0.93 -18.88 -4.52
C PRO A 94 1.19 -19.22 -6.00
N ARG A 95 1.66 -18.27 -6.82
CA ARG A 95 2.11 -18.51 -8.19
C ARG A 95 3.57 -18.97 -8.21
N ILE A 96 4.41 -18.38 -7.36
CA ILE A 96 5.85 -18.67 -7.31
C ILE A 96 6.11 -19.91 -6.45
N LYS A 97 5.47 -20.01 -5.28
CA LYS A 97 5.60 -21.15 -4.34
C LYS A 97 4.20 -21.67 -4.01
N PRO A 98 3.61 -22.53 -4.83
CA PRO A 98 2.23 -23.01 -4.67
C PRO A 98 1.94 -23.65 -3.31
N ASP A 99 2.92 -24.38 -2.74
CA ASP A 99 2.83 -24.99 -1.40
C ASP A 99 3.21 -24.01 -0.28
N GLY A 100 3.44 -22.73 -0.61
CA GLY A 100 3.88 -21.68 0.31
C GLY A 100 5.33 -21.81 0.75
N SER A 101 5.77 -22.99 1.17
CA SER A 101 7.13 -23.32 1.66
C SER A 101 7.88 -24.31 0.78
N GLY A 102 7.22 -24.92 -0.19
CA GLY A 102 7.74 -25.96 -1.08
C GLY A 102 8.67 -25.45 -2.19
N PRO A 103 8.88 -26.25 -3.23
CA PRO A 103 9.72 -25.89 -4.34
C PRO A 103 9.15 -24.69 -5.13
N VAL A 104 10.05 -23.99 -5.83
CA VAL A 104 9.68 -22.91 -6.74
C VAL A 104 8.96 -23.47 -7.94
N ASN A 105 7.86 -22.83 -8.36
CA ASN A 105 7.18 -23.08 -9.63
C ASN A 105 7.85 -22.25 -10.75
N PRO A 106 8.59 -22.86 -11.66
CA PRO A 106 9.32 -22.13 -12.70
C PRO A 106 8.39 -21.30 -13.59
N ARG A 107 7.20 -21.83 -13.95
CA ARG A 107 6.24 -21.13 -14.82
C ARG A 107 5.69 -19.85 -14.15
N GLY A 108 5.52 -19.88 -12.84
CA GLY A 108 5.14 -18.69 -12.07
C GLY A 108 6.20 -17.59 -12.12
N LEU A 109 7.49 -17.97 -11.93
CA LEU A 109 8.60 -17.01 -12.05
C LEU A 109 8.79 -16.52 -13.49
N ASP A 110 8.61 -17.37 -14.49
CA ASP A 110 8.73 -17.00 -15.90
C ASP A 110 7.74 -15.92 -16.32
N PHE A 111 6.57 -15.84 -15.69
CA PHE A 111 5.64 -14.72 -15.91
C PHE A 111 6.26 -13.39 -15.48
N TYR A 112 6.76 -13.31 -14.25
CA TYR A 112 7.38 -12.08 -13.73
C TYR A 112 8.68 -11.72 -14.45
N ASP A 113 9.43 -12.73 -14.90
CA ASP A 113 10.62 -12.55 -15.73
C ASP A 113 10.27 -11.81 -17.03
N ARG A 114 9.25 -12.30 -17.75
CA ARG A 114 8.74 -11.64 -18.97
C ARG A 114 8.16 -10.26 -18.71
N LEU A 115 7.46 -10.05 -17.57
CA LEU A 115 6.91 -8.75 -17.19
C LEU A 115 8.03 -7.73 -16.94
N VAL A 116 9.08 -8.12 -16.20
CA VAL A 116 10.24 -7.26 -15.92
C VAL A 116 10.97 -6.90 -17.22
N ASP A 117 11.18 -7.86 -18.11
CA ASP A 117 11.80 -7.60 -19.42
C ASP A 117 10.97 -6.60 -20.27
N GLU A 118 9.64 -6.78 -20.29
CA GLU A 118 8.75 -5.90 -21.03
C GLU A 118 8.76 -4.47 -20.46
N LEU A 119 8.76 -4.32 -19.12
CA LEU A 119 8.87 -3.02 -18.46
C LEU A 119 10.16 -2.31 -18.86
N LEU A 120 11.30 -2.98 -18.77
CA LEU A 120 12.60 -2.42 -19.10
C LEU A 120 12.71 -2.06 -20.60
N ALA A 121 12.16 -2.90 -21.48
CA ALA A 121 12.11 -2.63 -22.92
C ALA A 121 11.31 -1.35 -23.24
N ASN A 122 10.36 -0.98 -22.37
CA ASN A 122 9.57 0.25 -22.48
C ASN A 122 10.09 1.40 -21.59
N GLY A 123 11.29 1.28 -21.00
CA GLY A 123 11.93 2.31 -20.19
C GLY A 123 11.30 2.52 -18.80
N ILE A 124 10.55 1.55 -18.30
CA ILE A 124 9.85 1.61 -17.01
C ILE A 124 10.65 0.83 -15.96
N ALA A 125 11.02 1.49 -14.87
CA ALA A 125 11.73 0.86 -13.76
C ALA A 125 10.78 -0.03 -12.93
N PRO A 126 11.09 -1.35 -12.78
CA PRO A 126 10.28 -2.24 -11.96
C PRO A 126 10.55 -2.02 -10.48
N MET A 127 9.49 -1.90 -9.68
CA MET A 127 9.49 -1.91 -8.22
C MET A 127 8.64 -3.09 -7.74
N VAL A 128 9.28 -4.11 -7.19
CA VAL A 128 8.64 -5.38 -6.84
C VAL A 128 8.26 -5.43 -5.37
N THR A 129 7.00 -5.71 -5.07
CA THR A 129 6.51 -6.03 -3.73
C THR A 129 6.40 -7.54 -3.57
N LEU A 130 7.04 -8.11 -2.55
CA LEU A 130 7.03 -9.56 -2.32
C LEU A 130 5.69 -10.06 -1.79
N TYR A 131 5.04 -9.32 -0.90
CA TYR A 131 3.78 -9.71 -0.28
C TYR A 131 2.78 -8.55 -0.24
N HIS A 132 1.66 -8.76 -0.93
CA HIS A 132 0.53 -7.84 -0.96
C HIS A 132 -0.76 -8.61 -0.69
N TRP A 133 -0.82 -9.25 0.51
CA TRP A 133 -1.95 -9.86 1.17
C TRP A 133 -2.40 -11.23 0.65
N ASP A 134 -1.78 -11.76 -0.38
CA ASP A 134 -2.15 -13.02 -1.04
C ASP A 134 -1.37 -14.23 -0.49
N LEU A 135 -1.42 -14.41 0.85
CA LEU A 135 -0.81 -15.58 1.50
C LEU A 135 -1.37 -16.89 0.89
N PRO A 136 -0.52 -17.86 0.53
CA PRO A 136 -0.99 -19.17 0.11
C PRO A 136 -1.96 -19.78 1.13
N GLN A 137 -3.11 -20.25 0.68
CA GLN A 137 -4.13 -20.83 1.56
C GLN A 137 -3.58 -21.97 2.41
N VAL A 138 -2.72 -22.79 1.83
CA VAL A 138 -2.08 -23.91 2.54
C VAL A 138 -1.23 -23.47 3.74
N LEU A 139 -0.71 -22.24 3.76
CA LEU A 139 -0.04 -21.68 4.93
C LEU A 139 -1.06 -21.23 5.98
N GLU A 140 -2.17 -20.61 5.56
CA GLU A 140 -3.25 -20.23 6.49
C GLU A 140 -3.88 -21.46 7.14
N ASP A 141 -4.06 -22.55 6.41
CA ASP A 141 -4.56 -23.84 6.94
C ASP A 141 -3.66 -24.40 8.05
N ARG A 142 -2.41 -23.95 8.11
CA ARG A 142 -1.43 -24.28 9.17
C ARG A 142 -1.32 -23.18 10.23
N GLY A 143 -2.16 -22.13 10.15
CA GLY A 143 -2.19 -21.00 11.09
C GLY A 143 -1.69 -19.69 10.54
N GLY A 144 -1.19 -19.64 9.30
CA GLY A 144 -0.83 -18.41 8.58
C GLY A 144 0.19 -17.55 9.33
N TRP A 145 -0.08 -16.26 9.41
CA TRP A 145 0.81 -15.31 10.10
C TRP A 145 0.83 -15.46 11.63
N THR A 146 -0.04 -16.30 12.22
CA THR A 146 0.11 -16.63 13.64
C THR A 146 1.26 -17.61 13.89
N GLN A 147 1.78 -18.25 12.85
CA GLN A 147 2.90 -19.17 12.90
C GLN A 147 4.21 -18.46 12.49
N ARG A 148 5.20 -18.54 13.35
CA ARG A 148 6.51 -17.92 13.13
C ARG A 148 7.18 -18.40 11.84
N ASP A 149 6.97 -19.66 11.45
CA ASP A 149 7.58 -20.25 10.25
C ASP A 149 7.17 -19.53 8.96
N THR A 150 5.99 -18.87 8.94
CA THR A 150 5.55 -18.06 7.80
C THR A 150 6.52 -16.92 7.50
N ALA A 151 7.18 -16.36 8.52
CA ALA A 151 8.21 -15.33 8.34
C ALA A 151 9.44 -15.86 7.59
N TYR A 152 9.86 -17.09 7.88
CA TYR A 152 10.97 -17.74 7.16
C TYR A 152 10.58 -18.12 5.73
N TYR A 153 9.33 -18.55 5.50
CA TYR A 153 8.86 -18.87 4.15
C TYR A 153 8.77 -17.62 3.26
N LEU A 154 8.51 -16.42 3.84
CA LEU A 154 8.62 -15.16 3.11
C LEU A 154 10.08 -14.87 2.69
N ALA A 155 11.06 -15.15 3.54
CA ALA A 155 12.47 -15.02 3.19
C ALA A 155 12.89 -16.01 2.09
N ASP A 156 12.33 -17.22 2.08
CA ASP A 156 12.52 -18.17 1.00
C ASP A 156 11.91 -17.70 -0.32
N LEU A 157 10.73 -17.05 -0.27
CA LEU A 157 10.13 -16.41 -1.44
C LEU A 157 11.02 -15.27 -1.95
N ALA A 158 11.54 -14.43 -1.03
CA ALA A 158 12.47 -13.35 -1.36
C ALA A 158 13.73 -13.89 -2.07
N SER A 159 14.35 -14.94 -1.52
CA SER A 159 15.52 -15.58 -2.10
C SER A 159 15.26 -16.13 -3.50
N ALA A 160 14.12 -16.81 -3.68
CA ALA A 160 13.75 -17.38 -4.98
C ALA A 160 13.48 -16.30 -6.04
N THR A 161 12.83 -15.21 -5.62
CA THR A 161 12.45 -14.14 -6.54
C THR A 161 13.65 -13.30 -6.94
N ILE A 162 14.53 -12.93 -5.99
CA ILE A 162 15.71 -12.15 -6.31
C ILE A 162 16.74 -12.94 -7.13
N ALA A 163 16.84 -14.24 -6.92
CA ALA A 163 17.72 -15.10 -7.73
C ALA A 163 17.36 -15.07 -9.23
N ARG A 164 16.09 -14.81 -9.57
CA ARG A 164 15.63 -14.74 -10.95
C ARG A 164 15.62 -13.32 -11.52
N LEU A 165 15.25 -12.32 -10.72
CA LEU A 165 14.92 -10.96 -11.16
C LEU A 165 15.90 -9.89 -10.65
N GLY A 166 16.83 -10.25 -9.75
CA GLY A 166 17.63 -9.30 -8.98
C GLY A 166 18.57 -8.43 -9.82
N ASP A 167 18.96 -8.89 -10.98
CA ASP A 167 19.80 -8.15 -11.93
C ASP A 167 19.09 -6.96 -12.57
N ARG A 168 17.73 -6.97 -12.61
CA ARG A 168 16.89 -6.05 -13.38
C ARG A 168 15.94 -5.20 -12.52
N VAL A 169 15.57 -5.67 -11.33
CA VAL A 169 14.63 -4.94 -10.46
C VAL A 169 15.34 -3.78 -9.76
N ALA A 170 14.77 -2.59 -9.87
CA ALA A 170 15.33 -1.37 -9.30
C ALA A 170 15.14 -1.29 -7.78
N THR A 171 13.93 -1.57 -7.31
CA THR A 171 13.53 -1.45 -5.90
C THR A 171 12.75 -2.68 -5.46
N TRP A 172 13.07 -3.19 -4.28
CA TRP A 172 12.39 -4.31 -3.65
C TRP A 172 11.64 -3.86 -2.42
N THR A 173 10.33 -4.14 -2.36
CA THR A 173 9.48 -3.90 -1.20
C THR A 173 9.12 -5.24 -0.57
N THR A 174 9.41 -5.40 0.71
CA THR A 174 9.16 -6.67 1.41
C THR A 174 7.67 -6.92 1.63
N LEU A 175 6.98 -5.95 2.24
CA LEU A 175 5.56 -6.01 2.58
C LEU A 175 4.83 -4.77 2.10
N ASN A 176 3.57 -4.95 1.69
CA ASN A 176 2.60 -3.88 1.63
C ASN A 176 1.69 -3.91 2.85
N GLU A 177 1.66 -2.80 3.59
CA GLU A 177 0.69 -2.53 4.65
C GLU A 177 0.46 -3.69 5.63
N PRO A 178 1.46 -4.06 6.43
CA PRO A 178 1.30 -5.15 7.39
C PRO A 178 0.15 -4.90 8.39
N TRP A 179 -0.26 -3.64 8.60
CA TRP A 179 -1.44 -3.27 9.38
C TRP A 179 -2.71 -3.92 8.80
N CYS A 180 -2.92 -3.84 7.49
CA CYS A 180 -4.07 -4.45 6.83
C CYS A 180 -4.05 -5.97 6.97
N SER A 181 -2.91 -6.60 6.72
CA SER A 181 -2.78 -8.05 6.87
C SER A 181 -3.08 -8.51 8.30
N ALA A 182 -2.52 -7.83 9.31
CA ALA A 182 -2.69 -8.24 10.70
C ALA A 182 -4.06 -7.82 11.25
N PHE A 183 -4.42 -6.54 11.16
CA PHE A 183 -5.58 -6.03 11.88
C PHE A 183 -6.89 -6.17 11.11
N LEU A 184 -6.91 -5.95 9.79
CA LEU A 184 -8.10 -6.25 9.00
C LEU A 184 -8.29 -7.75 8.76
N GLY A 185 -7.19 -8.50 8.59
CA GLY A 185 -7.24 -9.94 8.34
C GLY A 185 -7.53 -10.79 9.57
N TYR A 186 -6.90 -10.47 10.71
CA TYR A 186 -6.93 -11.32 11.90
C TYR A 186 -7.72 -10.72 13.09
N ALA A 187 -7.90 -9.37 13.18
CA ALA A 187 -8.64 -8.76 14.28
C ALA A 187 -10.09 -8.47 13.92
N SER A 188 -10.37 -7.71 12.86
CA SER A 188 -11.74 -7.35 12.44
C SER A 188 -12.37 -8.37 11.50
N GLY A 189 -11.57 -9.08 10.72
CA GLY A 189 -12.01 -10.05 9.74
C GLY A 189 -12.64 -9.44 8.49
N ASP A 190 -12.36 -8.16 8.21
CA ASP A 190 -12.85 -7.46 7.02
C ASP A 190 -12.07 -7.88 5.76
N HIS A 191 -10.81 -8.29 5.94
CA HIS A 191 -9.95 -8.83 4.90
C HIS A 191 -9.68 -10.31 5.13
N ALA A 192 -9.18 -11.00 4.08
CA ALA A 192 -8.72 -12.37 4.21
C ALA A 192 -7.55 -12.45 5.23
N PRO A 193 -7.49 -13.52 6.03
CA PRO A 193 -8.28 -14.75 6.04
C PRO A 193 -9.64 -14.61 6.73
N GLY A 194 -10.04 -13.45 7.22
CA GLY A 194 -11.36 -13.21 7.79
C GLY A 194 -11.51 -13.62 9.26
N ARG A 195 -10.41 -13.73 10.01
CA ARG A 195 -10.41 -14.07 11.44
C ARG A 195 -10.81 -12.85 12.28
N ARG A 196 -11.38 -13.13 13.46
CA ARG A 196 -11.81 -12.10 14.43
C ARG A 196 -11.22 -12.41 15.80
N GLU A 197 -9.92 -12.40 15.87
CA GLU A 197 -9.12 -12.87 17.00
C GLU A 197 -8.02 -11.85 17.30
N PRO A 198 -8.19 -10.90 18.25
CA PRO A 198 -7.18 -9.91 18.59
C PRO A 198 -5.80 -10.51 18.94
N GLN A 199 -5.76 -11.66 19.62
CA GLN A 199 -4.50 -12.37 19.89
C GLN A 199 -3.78 -12.74 18.59
N ALA A 200 -4.53 -13.34 17.65
CA ALA A 200 -3.98 -13.74 16.35
C ALA A 200 -3.43 -12.52 15.58
N ALA A 201 -4.09 -11.35 15.69
CA ALA A 201 -3.63 -10.12 15.05
C ALA A 201 -2.30 -9.62 15.59
N TYR A 202 -2.07 -9.68 16.91
CA TYR A 202 -0.77 -9.29 17.51
C TYR A 202 0.35 -10.30 17.19
N LEU A 203 0.04 -11.60 17.15
CA LEU A 203 0.97 -12.62 16.66
C LEU A 203 1.35 -12.35 15.20
N ALA A 204 0.34 -12.11 14.34
CA ALA A 204 0.55 -11.78 12.93
C ALA A 204 1.36 -10.48 12.75
N ALA A 205 1.10 -9.45 13.56
CA ALA A 205 1.86 -8.20 13.51
C ALA A 205 3.36 -8.43 13.74
N HIS A 206 3.72 -9.19 14.77
CA HIS A 206 5.13 -9.49 15.04
C HIS A 206 5.76 -10.36 13.96
N HIS A 207 5.08 -11.42 13.51
CA HIS A 207 5.64 -12.34 12.51
C HIS A 207 5.72 -11.72 11.11
N LEU A 208 4.84 -10.79 10.75
CA LEU A 208 4.96 -9.97 9.54
C LEU A 208 6.23 -9.12 9.58
N LEU A 209 6.47 -8.41 10.70
CA LEU A 209 7.67 -7.61 10.84
C LEU A 209 8.94 -8.47 10.87
N LEU A 210 8.91 -9.61 11.53
CA LEU A 210 10.02 -10.58 11.48
C LEU A 210 10.27 -11.06 10.05
N GLY A 211 9.20 -11.36 9.31
CA GLY A 211 9.24 -11.72 7.90
C GLY A 211 9.85 -10.62 7.03
N HIS A 212 9.52 -9.35 7.32
CA HIS A 212 10.17 -8.20 6.69
C HIS A 212 11.68 -8.25 6.85
N GLY A 213 12.16 -8.35 8.10
CA GLY A 213 13.59 -8.33 8.38
C GLY A 213 14.33 -9.50 7.73
N LEU A 214 13.79 -10.73 7.83
CA LEU A 214 14.37 -11.93 7.21
C LEU A 214 14.38 -11.81 5.67
N ALA A 215 13.30 -11.31 5.06
CA ALA A 215 13.23 -11.06 3.62
C ALA A 215 14.22 -9.97 3.18
N ALA A 216 14.37 -8.89 3.97
CA ALA A 216 15.36 -7.84 3.72
C ALA A 216 16.78 -8.38 3.71
N GLN A 217 17.14 -9.25 4.68
CA GLN A 217 18.43 -9.92 4.72
C GLN A 217 18.65 -10.82 3.49
N ALA A 218 17.63 -11.60 3.11
CA ALA A 218 17.69 -12.46 1.93
C ALA A 218 17.86 -11.65 0.63
N LEU A 219 17.14 -10.54 0.49
CA LEU A 219 17.27 -9.63 -0.65
C LEU A 219 18.65 -8.98 -0.71
N ARG A 220 19.20 -8.52 0.42
CA ARG A 220 20.57 -7.99 0.47
C ARG A 220 21.60 -9.02 0.07
N ALA A 221 21.49 -10.25 0.59
CA ALA A 221 22.38 -11.35 0.22
C ALA A 221 22.28 -11.68 -1.28
N GLY A 222 21.11 -11.51 -1.90
CA GLY A 222 20.87 -11.65 -3.33
C GLY A 222 21.30 -10.44 -4.18
N GLY A 223 21.81 -9.35 -3.57
CA GLY A 223 22.33 -8.18 -4.28
C GLY A 223 21.31 -7.08 -4.55
N ALA A 224 20.21 -7.02 -3.81
CA ALA A 224 19.23 -5.94 -3.93
C ALA A 224 19.89 -4.56 -3.74
N ARG A 225 19.65 -3.65 -4.69
CA ARG A 225 20.25 -2.31 -4.70
C ARG A 225 19.50 -1.34 -3.79
N GLU A 226 18.18 -1.37 -3.83
CA GLU A 226 17.31 -0.53 -3.01
C GLU A 226 16.23 -1.39 -2.36
N LEU A 227 16.13 -1.31 -1.03
CA LEU A 227 15.15 -2.03 -0.20
C LEU A 227 14.15 -1.08 0.41
N SER A 228 12.90 -1.52 0.45
CA SER A 228 11.76 -0.79 1.00
C SER A 228 10.85 -1.71 1.80
N ILE A 229 10.08 -1.10 2.67
CA ILE A 229 8.81 -1.60 3.21
C ILE A 229 7.76 -0.51 3.01
N THR A 230 6.51 -0.88 2.79
CA THR A 230 5.42 0.09 2.62
C THR A 230 4.41 -0.01 3.76
N HIS A 231 4.08 1.14 4.34
CA HIS A 231 3.06 1.25 5.39
C HIS A 231 1.92 2.17 4.97
N VAL A 232 0.67 1.79 5.29
CA VAL A 232 -0.46 2.72 5.30
C VAL A 232 -0.37 3.58 6.55
N LEU A 233 -0.17 4.86 6.35
CA LEU A 233 0.02 5.82 7.42
C LEU A 233 -1.13 6.83 7.45
N THR A 234 -1.54 7.17 8.65
CA THR A 234 -2.69 8.03 8.89
C THR A 234 -2.30 9.14 9.86
N ARG A 235 -2.62 10.40 9.54
CA ARG A 235 -2.57 11.45 10.54
C ARG A 235 -3.71 11.24 11.53
N VAL A 236 -3.38 11.14 12.82
CA VAL A 236 -4.35 10.93 13.89
C VAL A 236 -4.44 12.20 14.73
N ASP A 237 -5.61 12.82 14.74
CA ASP A 237 -5.88 14.05 15.49
C ASP A 237 -6.81 13.80 16.67
N ALA A 238 -6.50 14.44 17.81
CA ALA A 238 -7.41 14.53 18.95
C ALA A 238 -8.54 15.50 18.64
N GLN A 239 -9.81 15.15 18.92
CA GLN A 239 -10.95 16.05 18.69
C GLN A 239 -10.80 17.37 19.47
N ASN A 240 -10.36 17.29 20.71
CA ASN A 240 -9.95 18.44 21.49
C ASN A 240 -8.45 18.32 21.84
N PRO A 241 -7.55 19.03 21.16
CA PRO A 241 -6.11 18.94 21.41
C PRO A 241 -5.69 19.50 22.78
N HIS A 242 -6.59 20.19 23.50
CA HIS A 242 -6.35 20.68 24.85
C HIS A 242 -6.81 19.70 25.94
N ASP A 243 -7.63 18.71 25.62
CA ASP A 243 -8.05 17.65 26.53
C ASP A 243 -6.96 16.56 26.60
N ALA A 244 -6.54 16.19 27.81
CA ALA A 244 -5.51 15.16 28.00
C ALA A 244 -6.00 13.77 27.56
N HIS A 245 -7.27 13.44 27.82
CA HIS A 245 -7.83 12.14 27.48
C HIS A 245 -7.99 11.97 25.96
N ASP A 246 -8.36 13.05 25.24
CA ASP A 246 -8.42 13.00 23.77
C ASP A 246 -7.02 12.85 23.15
N ARG A 247 -6.00 13.52 23.73
CA ARG A 247 -4.60 13.33 23.30
C ARG A 247 -4.11 11.90 23.55
N ASP A 248 -4.47 11.31 24.68
CA ASP A 248 -4.12 9.92 24.99
C ASP A 248 -4.81 8.94 24.03
N ALA A 249 -6.09 9.19 23.68
CA ALA A 249 -6.80 8.43 22.66
C ALA A 249 -6.12 8.53 21.29
N ALA A 250 -5.72 9.74 20.88
CA ALA A 250 -4.99 9.95 19.63
C ALA A 250 -3.62 9.26 19.63
N ARG A 251 -2.89 9.33 20.77
CA ARG A 251 -1.60 8.66 20.93
C ARG A 251 -1.74 7.13 20.82
N LEU A 252 -2.80 6.54 21.40
CA LEU A 252 -3.08 5.11 21.32
C LEU A 252 -3.35 4.70 19.87
N VAL A 253 -4.26 5.40 19.18
CA VAL A 253 -4.60 5.07 17.79
C VAL A 253 -3.40 5.28 16.86
N ASP A 254 -2.61 6.35 17.04
CA ASP A 254 -1.34 6.54 16.34
C ASP A 254 -0.34 5.40 16.64
N GLY A 255 -0.34 4.91 17.86
CA GLY A 255 0.44 3.73 18.24
C GLY A 255 0.08 2.50 17.43
N LEU A 256 -1.22 2.21 17.29
CA LEU A 256 -1.75 1.05 16.59
C LEU A 256 -1.70 1.19 15.06
N GLN A 257 -1.91 2.42 14.54
CA GLN A 257 -1.91 2.68 13.11
C GLN A 257 -0.51 2.83 12.53
N ASN A 258 0.36 3.56 13.23
CA ASN A 258 1.63 4.02 12.69
C ASN A 258 2.84 3.41 13.43
N ARG A 259 2.97 3.69 14.74
CA ARG A 259 4.23 3.46 15.47
C ARG A 259 4.56 2.00 15.75
N ILE A 260 3.57 1.12 15.90
CA ILE A 260 3.77 -0.33 16.05
C ILE A 260 4.48 -0.95 14.83
N TRP A 261 4.37 -0.32 13.67
CA TRP A 261 4.99 -0.75 12.42
C TRP A 261 6.32 -0.03 12.14
N LEU A 262 6.37 1.27 12.43
CA LEU A 262 7.53 2.12 12.11
C LEU A 262 8.68 1.94 13.10
N ASP A 263 8.40 1.97 14.42
CA ASP A 263 9.45 1.95 15.43
C ASP A 263 10.27 0.65 15.42
N PRO A 264 9.68 -0.57 15.29
CA PRO A 264 10.48 -1.79 15.20
C PRO A 264 11.40 -1.82 13.98
N VAL A 265 10.93 -1.34 12.82
CA VAL A 265 11.71 -1.32 11.58
C VAL A 265 12.82 -0.27 11.61
N LEU A 266 12.51 0.95 12.07
CA LEU A 266 13.41 2.10 11.95
C LEU A 266 14.20 2.42 13.23
N ARG A 267 13.80 1.86 14.38
CA ARG A 267 14.42 2.11 15.70
C ARG A 267 14.82 0.85 16.45
N GLY A 268 14.40 -0.33 15.99
CA GLY A 268 14.71 -1.62 16.63
C GLY A 268 13.98 -1.86 17.95
N HIS A 269 12.85 -1.21 18.21
CA HIS A 269 12.05 -1.43 19.42
C HIS A 269 10.57 -1.11 19.20
N TYR A 270 9.69 -1.80 19.91
CA TYR A 270 8.27 -1.43 19.96
C TYR A 270 8.06 -0.16 20.79
N PRO A 271 7.03 0.67 20.45
CA PRO A 271 6.64 1.79 21.31
C PRO A 271 6.25 1.31 22.71
N ALA A 272 6.79 1.97 23.75
CA ALA A 272 6.59 1.56 25.14
C ALA A 272 5.10 1.61 25.58
N ASP A 273 4.28 2.43 24.94
CA ASP A 273 2.84 2.54 25.18
C ASP A 273 2.00 1.52 24.40
N VAL A 274 2.58 0.85 23.40
CA VAL A 274 1.92 -0.22 22.60
C VAL A 274 2.34 -1.61 23.09
N LEU A 275 3.57 -1.77 23.55
CA LEU A 275 4.11 -3.07 23.98
C LEU A 275 3.22 -3.80 25.01
N PRO A 276 2.59 -3.14 26.01
CA PRO A 276 1.68 -3.80 26.95
C PRO A 276 0.46 -4.44 26.30
N LEU A 277 0.10 -4.05 25.07
CA LEU A 277 -1.02 -4.68 24.36
C LEU A 277 -0.66 -6.08 23.88
N PHE A 278 0.61 -6.37 23.57
CA PHE A 278 1.05 -7.74 23.27
C PHE A 278 0.85 -8.67 24.50
N GLU A 279 1.14 -8.21 25.70
CA GLU A 279 0.87 -8.97 26.94
C GLU A 279 -0.65 -9.14 27.14
N ARG A 280 -1.40 -8.04 27.04
CA ARG A 280 -2.85 -8.02 27.21
C ARG A 280 -3.54 -9.02 26.31
N PHE A 281 -3.11 -9.18 25.06
CA PHE A 281 -3.68 -10.09 24.07
C PHE A 281 -2.93 -11.43 23.99
N GLY A 282 -2.02 -11.73 24.93
CA GLY A 282 -1.35 -13.03 25.01
C GLY A 282 -0.40 -13.32 23.83
N ALA A 283 0.24 -12.29 23.29
CA ALA A 283 1.17 -12.39 22.16
C ALA A 283 2.62 -11.99 22.54
N ALA A 284 2.90 -11.68 23.81
CA ALA A 284 4.23 -11.23 24.24
C ALA A 284 5.33 -12.28 23.97
N ASP A 285 5.04 -13.56 24.17
CA ASP A 285 5.99 -14.65 23.96
C ASP A 285 6.37 -14.87 22.49
N ALA A 286 5.67 -14.23 21.55
CA ALA A 286 6.05 -14.23 20.14
C ALA A 286 7.33 -13.42 19.89
N ILE A 287 7.56 -12.39 20.71
CA ILE A 287 8.74 -11.49 20.62
C ILE A 287 9.91 -12.19 21.33
N ARG A 288 10.86 -12.69 20.56
CA ARG A 288 12.02 -13.42 21.07
C ARG A 288 13.27 -12.56 21.03
N ASP A 289 14.26 -12.93 21.83
CA ASP A 289 15.58 -12.31 21.81
C ASP A 289 16.18 -12.33 20.39
N GLY A 290 16.66 -11.18 19.93
CA GLY A 290 17.23 -10.99 18.60
C GLY A 290 16.23 -10.70 17.47
N ASP A 291 14.91 -10.82 17.70
CA ASP A 291 13.92 -10.55 16.65
C ASP A 291 13.95 -9.08 16.20
N LEU A 292 14.10 -8.16 17.14
CA LEU A 292 14.11 -6.73 16.82
C LEU A 292 15.35 -6.30 16.05
N ASP A 293 16.49 -7.01 16.24
CA ASP A 293 17.70 -6.80 15.44
C ASP A 293 17.48 -7.26 13.99
N ILE A 294 16.73 -8.34 13.79
CA ILE A 294 16.35 -8.83 12.46
C ILE A 294 15.35 -7.86 11.81
N ILE A 295 14.30 -7.48 12.54
CA ILE A 295 13.24 -6.57 12.07
C ILE A 295 13.84 -5.23 11.62
N SER A 296 14.81 -4.69 12.35
CA SER A 296 15.46 -3.42 12.04
C SER A 296 16.60 -3.53 11.02
N THR A 297 16.63 -4.61 10.21
CA THR A 297 17.56 -4.69 9.07
C THR A 297 17.40 -3.43 8.20
N PRO A 298 18.50 -2.69 7.91
CA PRO A 298 18.43 -1.38 7.26
C PRO A 298 17.73 -1.42 5.90
N ILE A 299 16.83 -0.48 5.70
CA ILE A 299 16.17 -0.18 4.42
C ILE A 299 16.71 1.11 3.83
N ASP A 300 16.53 1.30 2.51
CA ASP A 300 17.00 2.49 1.78
C ASP A 300 15.87 3.49 1.54
N LEU A 301 14.60 3.03 1.61
CA LEU A 301 13.43 3.79 1.26
C LEU A 301 12.23 3.34 2.09
N LEU A 302 11.51 4.27 2.70
CA LEU A 302 10.23 4.01 3.33
C LEU A 302 9.09 4.32 2.34
N GLY A 303 8.30 3.32 2.00
CA GLY A 303 7.08 3.47 1.24
C GLY A 303 5.94 3.99 2.13
N VAL A 304 5.26 5.02 1.65
CA VAL A 304 4.13 5.66 2.32
C VAL A 304 2.89 5.52 1.46
N ASN A 305 1.90 4.79 1.97
CA ASN A 305 0.55 4.81 1.44
C ASN A 305 -0.27 5.77 2.31
N TYR A 306 -0.99 6.70 1.68
CA TYR A 306 -1.83 7.65 2.40
C TYR A 306 -3.16 7.83 1.69
N TYR A 307 -4.25 7.75 2.45
CA TYR A 307 -5.61 7.88 1.90
C TYR A 307 -6.48 8.85 2.70
N GLN A 308 -6.38 8.85 4.05
CA GLN A 308 -7.28 9.60 4.91
C GLN A 308 -6.65 9.91 6.28
N PRO A 309 -7.12 10.97 6.97
CA PRO A 309 -6.81 11.22 8.37
C PRO A 309 -7.77 10.43 9.29
N ALA A 310 -7.45 10.38 10.57
CA ALA A 310 -8.34 9.91 11.63
C ALA A 310 -8.55 11.00 12.68
N LEU A 311 -9.80 11.23 13.08
CA LEU A 311 -10.17 12.06 14.21
C LEU A 311 -10.67 11.15 15.33
N VAL A 312 -10.15 11.34 16.53
CA VAL A 312 -10.50 10.50 17.68
C VAL A 312 -10.74 11.32 18.94
N ARG A 313 -11.50 10.76 19.87
CA ARG A 313 -11.70 11.30 21.21
C ARG A 313 -11.82 10.20 22.24
N ALA A 314 -11.53 10.51 23.48
CA ALA A 314 -11.86 9.67 24.61
C ALA A 314 -13.36 9.69 24.86
N LYS A 315 -13.96 8.50 25.08
CA LYS A 315 -15.39 8.39 25.39
C LYS A 315 -15.64 7.18 26.28
N VAL A 316 -16.09 7.43 27.49
CA VAL A 316 -16.42 6.37 28.44
C VAL A 316 -17.46 5.44 27.83
N GLY A 317 -17.18 4.14 27.88
CA GLY A 317 -18.07 3.10 27.35
C GLY A 317 -18.00 2.91 25.82
N ALA A 318 -17.13 3.62 25.09
CA ALA A 318 -16.87 3.30 23.69
C ALA A 318 -16.20 1.91 23.60
N VAL A 319 -16.68 1.10 22.64
CA VAL A 319 -16.16 -0.26 22.43
C VAL A 319 -14.87 -0.26 21.59
N GLY A 320 -14.47 0.89 21.04
CA GLY A 320 -13.39 0.99 20.09
C GLY A 320 -13.77 0.45 18.70
N GLN A 321 -12.78 0.20 17.88
CA GLN A 321 -12.96 -0.41 16.57
C GLN A 321 -12.21 -1.75 16.50
N ALA A 322 -12.83 -2.75 15.88
CA ALA A 322 -12.27 -4.10 15.80
C ALA A 322 -10.91 -4.15 15.06
N ASN A 323 -10.70 -3.26 14.09
CA ASN A 323 -9.43 -3.09 13.37
C ASN A 323 -8.39 -2.24 14.13
N TYR A 324 -8.71 -1.81 15.36
CA TYR A 324 -7.78 -1.21 16.33
C TYR A 324 -7.91 -1.95 17.65
N PRO A 325 -7.48 -3.22 17.74
CA PRO A 325 -7.64 -4.02 18.95
C PRO A 325 -6.88 -3.38 20.12
N GLY A 326 -7.60 -3.06 21.19
CA GLY A 326 -7.09 -2.31 22.34
C GLY A 326 -7.57 -0.85 22.40
N SER A 327 -8.41 -0.41 21.45
CA SER A 327 -8.94 0.96 21.38
C SER A 327 -10.24 1.16 22.17
N GLU A 328 -10.57 0.29 23.13
CA GLU A 328 -11.73 0.51 24.00
C GLU A 328 -11.58 1.85 24.74
N GLY A 329 -12.67 2.58 24.82
CA GLY A 329 -12.69 3.95 25.35
C GLY A 329 -12.34 5.03 24.31
N VAL A 330 -12.07 4.64 23.05
CA VAL A 330 -11.87 5.57 21.94
C VAL A 330 -13.07 5.58 21.01
N ASP A 331 -13.54 6.78 20.69
CA ASP A 331 -14.58 7.04 19.69
C ASP A 331 -13.98 7.75 18.47
N PHE A 332 -14.52 7.46 17.28
CA PHE A 332 -14.07 8.01 15.99
C PHE A 332 -15.18 8.88 15.40
N PRO A 333 -15.26 10.17 15.80
CA PRO A 333 -16.33 11.05 15.34
C PRO A 333 -16.16 11.43 13.86
N PRO A 334 -17.27 11.77 13.16
CA PRO A 334 -17.22 12.32 11.81
C PRO A 334 -16.35 13.59 11.75
N GLN A 335 -15.57 13.73 10.68
CA GLN A 335 -14.62 14.85 10.53
C GLN A 335 -15.21 16.06 9.82
N GLY A 336 -16.37 15.91 9.15
CA GLY A 336 -17.00 16.99 8.37
C GLY A 336 -16.23 17.42 7.11
N LEU A 337 -15.26 16.61 6.67
CA LEU A 337 -14.50 16.80 5.44
C LEU A 337 -15.26 16.23 4.23
N PRO A 338 -14.97 16.69 3.01
CA PRO A 338 -15.38 15.99 1.79
C PRO A 338 -14.89 14.55 1.83
N VAL A 339 -15.61 13.63 1.18
CA VAL A 339 -15.26 12.21 1.16
C VAL A 339 -15.11 11.67 -0.27
N THR A 340 -14.32 10.62 -0.41
CA THR A 340 -14.19 9.83 -1.64
C THR A 340 -15.39 8.88 -1.81
N GLY A 341 -15.45 8.13 -2.91
CA GLY A 341 -16.41 7.05 -3.09
C GLY A 341 -16.25 5.85 -2.11
N MET A 342 -15.21 5.88 -1.28
CA MET A 342 -15.00 4.95 -0.16
C MET A 342 -15.54 5.50 1.17
N ASP A 343 -16.19 6.66 1.17
CA ASP A 343 -16.53 7.44 2.37
C ASP A 343 -15.31 7.84 3.21
N TRP A 344 -14.11 7.87 2.62
CA TRP A 344 -12.89 8.29 3.29
C TRP A 344 -12.74 9.81 3.24
N PRO A 345 -12.48 10.47 4.39
CA PRO A 345 -12.24 11.90 4.42
C PRO A 345 -11.03 12.32 3.57
N ILE A 346 -11.19 13.39 2.80
CA ILE A 346 -10.13 13.94 1.95
C ILE A 346 -9.38 15.02 2.72
N ASP A 347 -8.10 14.77 3.01
CA ASP A 347 -7.20 15.73 3.66
C ASP A 347 -5.78 15.64 3.10
N ALA A 348 -5.51 16.45 2.09
CA ALA A 348 -4.17 16.56 1.51
C ALA A 348 -3.16 17.15 2.52
N THR A 349 -3.59 18.01 3.45
CA THR A 349 -2.71 18.57 4.49
C THR A 349 -2.18 17.47 5.41
N GLY A 350 -3.01 16.48 5.72
CA GLY A 350 -2.61 15.30 6.50
C GLY A 350 -1.45 14.53 5.87
N LEU A 351 -1.39 14.43 4.54
CA LEU A 351 -0.25 13.84 3.85
C LEU A 351 1.03 14.66 4.07
N SER A 352 0.97 15.99 3.84
CA SER A 352 2.14 16.87 4.08
C SER A 352 2.66 16.75 5.51
N ASP A 353 1.77 16.78 6.49
CA ASP A 353 2.16 16.72 7.91
C ASP A 353 2.71 15.34 8.28
N THR A 354 2.18 14.26 7.72
CA THR A 354 2.70 12.90 7.88
C THR A 354 4.14 12.80 7.35
N LEU A 355 4.41 13.30 6.15
CA LEU A 355 5.75 13.26 5.54
C LEU A 355 6.77 14.06 6.33
N VAL A 356 6.41 15.26 6.78
CA VAL A 356 7.28 16.10 7.62
C VAL A 356 7.53 15.45 8.99
N ARG A 357 6.49 14.85 9.58
CA ARG A 357 6.63 14.10 10.83
C ARG A 357 7.61 12.93 10.67
N LEU A 358 7.46 12.13 9.60
CA LEU A 358 8.36 11.00 9.33
C LEU A 358 9.81 11.44 9.21
N SER A 359 10.07 12.51 8.46
CA SER A 359 11.43 13.05 8.29
C SER A 359 12.04 13.57 9.59
N ARG A 360 11.20 14.10 10.51
CA ARG A 360 11.63 14.54 11.83
C ARG A 360 11.86 13.37 12.79
N ASP A 361 10.92 12.42 12.84
CA ASP A 361 10.91 11.33 13.82
C ASP A 361 11.86 10.18 13.42
N TYR A 362 12.14 10.02 12.11
CA TYR A 362 13.04 8.99 11.54
C TYR A 362 14.04 9.63 10.56
N PRO A 363 14.95 10.47 11.05
CA PRO A 363 15.88 11.23 10.21
C PRO A 363 16.80 10.32 9.39
N GLY A 364 17.07 10.73 8.15
CA GLY A 364 17.96 9.99 7.25
C GLY A 364 17.27 8.87 6.47
N THR A 365 15.97 8.64 6.65
CA THR A 365 15.20 7.67 5.86
C THR A 365 14.49 8.39 4.72
N PRO A 366 14.86 8.17 3.46
CA PRO A 366 14.14 8.70 2.31
C PRO A 366 12.71 8.14 2.23
N LEU A 367 11.78 8.97 1.73
CA LEU A 367 10.37 8.62 1.62
C LEU A 367 9.95 8.49 0.15
N MET A 368 8.97 7.67 -0.12
CA MET A 368 8.28 7.62 -1.41
C MET A 368 6.80 7.40 -1.20
N ILE A 369 5.95 8.16 -1.88
CA ILE A 369 4.53 7.84 -1.91
C ILE A 369 4.38 6.61 -2.81
N THR A 370 4.10 5.48 -2.21
CA THR A 370 3.95 4.19 -2.90
C THR A 370 2.51 3.89 -3.28
N GLU A 371 1.55 4.56 -2.61
CA GLU A 371 0.15 4.60 -2.99
C GLU A 371 -0.50 5.88 -2.48
N ASN A 372 -1.21 6.56 -3.37
CA ASN A 372 -2.19 7.60 -3.05
C ASN A 372 -3.19 7.70 -4.19
N GLY A 373 -4.47 7.77 -3.90
CA GLY A 373 -5.54 7.80 -4.88
C GLY A 373 -6.92 7.78 -4.25
N SER A 374 -7.94 7.83 -5.09
CA SER A 374 -9.33 7.89 -4.65
C SER A 374 -10.26 7.14 -5.58
N ALA A 375 -11.26 6.46 -5.00
CA ALA A 375 -12.33 5.85 -5.76
C ALA A 375 -13.47 6.85 -5.97
N TYR A 376 -14.05 6.79 -7.17
CA TYR A 376 -15.28 7.51 -7.50
C TYR A 376 -16.18 6.64 -8.39
N HIS A 377 -17.41 7.08 -8.61
CA HIS A 377 -18.33 6.43 -9.52
C HIS A 377 -18.05 6.90 -10.96
N ASP A 378 -17.21 6.15 -11.65
CA ASP A 378 -16.78 6.48 -13.00
C ASP A 378 -17.82 6.00 -14.04
N ILE A 379 -18.20 6.89 -14.96
CA ILE A 379 -19.15 6.59 -16.05
C ILE A 379 -18.38 6.64 -17.37
N LEU A 380 -18.46 5.54 -18.13
CA LEU A 380 -17.92 5.47 -19.47
C LEU A 380 -18.91 6.01 -20.48
N GLU A 381 -18.60 7.14 -21.12
CA GLU A 381 -19.38 7.74 -22.20
C GLU A 381 -18.60 7.61 -23.53
N GLY A 382 -18.99 6.64 -24.35
CA GLY A 382 -18.23 6.30 -25.55
C GLY A 382 -16.82 5.79 -25.21
N ASP A 383 -15.79 6.57 -25.53
CA ASP A 383 -14.39 6.26 -25.27
C ASP A 383 -13.75 7.20 -24.21
N ARG A 384 -14.57 7.84 -23.39
CA ARG A 384 -14.11 8.79 -22.38
C ARG A 384 -14.72 8.52 -21.01
N VAL A 385 -13.92 8.70 -19.97
CA VAL A 385 -14.35 8.81 -18.58
C VAL A 385 -13.89 10.15 -18.05
N ALA A 386 -14.84 11.02 -17.77
CA ALA A 386 -14.58 12.32 -17.14
C ALA A 386 -14.60 12.14 -15.62
N ASP A 387 -13.46 12.36 -14.97
CA ASP A 387 -13.27 12.16 -13.52
C ASP A 387 -12.60 13.37 -12.83
N PRO A 388 -13.25 14.57 -12.88
CA PRO A 388 -12.69 15.80 -12.35
C PRO A 388 -12.39 15.74 -10.85
N ASP A 389 -13.18 14.99 -10.07
CA ASP A 389 -12.98 14.84 -8.63
C ASP A 389 -11.67 14.09 -8.32
N ARG A 390 -11.30 13.10 -9.15
CA ARG A 390 -10.02 12.40 -9.01
C ARG A 390 -8.85 13.31 -9.40
N ILE A 391 -9.01 14.15 -10.41
CA ILE A 391 -8.01 15.18 -10.76
C ILE A 391 -7.80 16.14 -9.58
N ALA A 392 -8.89 16.65 -9.00
CA ALA A 392 -8.82 17.56 -7.84
C ALA A 392 -8.15 16.88 -6.62
N TYR A 393 -8.45 15.59 -6.39
CA TYR A 393 -7.80 14.80 -5.34
C TYR A 393 -6.28 14.73 -5.56
N PHE A 394 -5.83 14.32 -6.76
CA PHE A 394 -4.41 14.23 -7.08
C PHE A 394 -3.71 15.60 -7.03
N ASP A 395 -4.31 16.65 -7.58
CA ASP A 395 -3.73 18.00 -7.53
C ASP A 395 -3.49 18.45 -6.09
N GLY A 396 -4.48 18.31 -5.21
CA GLY A 396 -4.36 18.64 -3.80
C GLY A 396 -3.25 17.86 -3.08
N HIS A 397 -3.18 16.55 -3.32
CA HIS A 397 -2.18 15.69 -2.67
C HIS A 397 -0.78 15.91 -3.23
N LEU A 398 -0.60 16.13 -4.53
CA LEU A 398 0.70 16.47 -5.11
C LEU A 398 1.22 17.82 -4.60
N ARG A 399 0.35 18.83 -4.46
CA ARG A 399 0.73 20.11 -3.80
C ARG A 399 1.15 19.88 -2.34
N ALA A 400 0.49 18.97 -1.63
CA ALA A 400 0.86 18.62 -0.26
C ALA A 400 2.23 17.92 -0.19
N VAL A 401 2.54 17.03 -1.13
CA VAL A 401 3.88 16.41 -1.26
C VAL A 401 4.93 17.48 -1.55
N HIS A 402 4.68 18.38 -2.51
CA HIS A 402 5.59 19.48 -2.81
C HIS A 402 5.87 20.34 -1.56
N LYS A 403 4.82 20.71 -0.84
CA LYS A 403 4.93 21.47 0.43
C LYS A 403 5.75 20.73 1.48
N ALA A 404 5.63 19.40 1.56
CA ALA A 404 6.46 18.61 2.48
C ALA A 404 7.94 18.65 2.09
N ILE A 405 8.25 18.59 0.79
CA ILE A 405 9.62 18.74 0.27
C ILE A 405 10.17 20.11 0.61
N GLU A 406 9.42 21.20 0.41
CA GLU A 406 9.83 22.56 0.80
C GLU A 406 10.10 22.68 2.32
N ARG A 407 9.41 21.87 3.14
CA ARG A 407 9.62 21.78 4.60
C ARG A 407 10.76 20.83 4.99
N GLY A 408 11.50 20.30 4.03
CA GLY A 408 12.71 19.50 4.23
C GLY A 408 12.50 17.99 4.24
N ALA A 409 11.32 17.47 3.85
CA ALA A 409 11.11 16.03 3.68
C ALA A 409 11.81 15.51 2.43
N ASP A 410 12.63 14.45 2.57
CA ASP A 410 13.27 13.77 1.43
C ASP A 410 12.29 12.81 0.74
N VAL A 411 11.40 13.36 -0.07
CA VAL A 411 10.42 12.56 -0.84
C VAL A 411 10.93 12.37 -2.26
N ARG A 412 11.12 11.12 -2.67
CA ARG A 412 11.81 10.76 -3.91
C ARG A 412 10.90 10.31 -5.05
N GLY A 413 9.60 10.21 -4.83
CA GLY A 413 8.67 9.80 -5.87
C GLY A 413 7.24 9.71 -5.41
N TYR A 414 6.36 9.52 -6.40
CA TYR A 414 4.92 9.37 -6.21
C TYR A 414 4.36 8.35 -7.19
N LEU A 415 3.69 7.33 -6.64
CA LEU A 415 2.99 6.32 -7.41
C LEU A 415 1.49 6.44 -7.16
N ALA A 416 0.74 6.64 -8.24
CA ALA A 416 -0.70 6.71 -8.17
C ALA A 416 -1.30 5.33 -7.84
N TRP A 417 -2.22 5.26 -6.90
CA TRP A 417 -3.10 4.12 -6.71
C TRP A 417 -4.46 4.38 -7.35
N SER A 418 -4.75 3.68 -8.40
CA SER A 418 -4.07 2.57 -9.04
C SER A 418 -3.87 2.86 -10.54
N LEU A 419 -2.98 2.09 -11.19
CA LEU A 419 -2.83 2.15 -12.64
C LEU A 419 -4.17 1.99 -13.37
N MET A 420 -4.94 0.97 -13.00
CA MET A 420 -6.22 0.64 -13.60
C MET A 420 -7.25 0.25 -12.52
N ASP A 421 -8.53 0.39 -12.85
CA ASP A 421 -9.60 -0.18 -12.03
C ASP A 421 -9.37 -1.66 -11.85
N ASN A 422 -9.64 -2.18 -10.65
CA ASN A 422 -9.28 -3.55 -10.33
C ASN A 422 -10.21 -4.14 -9.25
N PHE A 423 -9.89 -5.32 -8.76
CA PHE A 423 -10.60 -5.98 -7.67
C PHE A 423 -10.26 -5.30 -6.33
N GLU A 424 -11.17 -4.46 -5.81
CA GLU A 424 -10.98 -3.72 -4.56
C GLU A 424 -11.37 -4.56 -3.35
N TRP A 425 -10.68 -5.66 -3.15
CA TRP A 425 -10.78 -6.54 -1.98
C TRP A 425 -12.23 -6.91 -1.61
N ALA A 426 -12.68 -6.62 -0.37
CA ALA A 426 -14.05 -6.88 0.06
C ALA A 426 -15.13 -6.11 -0.72
N TYR A 427 -14.75 -5.03 -1.42
CA TYR A 427 -15.66 -4.26 -2.28
C TYR A 427 -15.78 -4.82 -3.71
N GLY A 428 -14.98 -5.85 -4.06
CA GLY A 428 -15.00 -6.42 -5.41
C GLY A 428 -14.70 -5.38 -6.48
N TYR A 429 -15.54 -5.30 -7.51
CA TYR A 429 -15.35 -4.35 -8.62
C TYR A 429 -16.18 -3.06 -8.48
N ASP A 430 -16.77 -2.80 -7.31
CA ASP A 430 -17.61 -1.61 -7.08
C ASP A 430 -16.79 -0.32 -6.97
N LYS A 431 -15.60 -0.38 -6.40
CA LYS A 431 -14.76 0.78 -6.15
C LYS A 431 -13.68 0.90 -7.21
N ARG A 432 -13.64 2.05 -7.89
CA ARG A 432 -12.76 2.30 -9.04
C ARG A 432 -11.70 3.35 -8.69
N PHE A 433 -10.47 2.89 -8.44
CA PHE A 433 -9.31 3.74 -8.13
C PHE A 433 -8.46 4.08 -9.36
N GLY A 434 -8.62 3.34 -10.44
CA GLY A 434 -7.73 3.38 -11.59
C GLY A 434 -7.61 4.73 -12.27
N LEU A 435 -6.43 5.06 -12.75
CA LEU A 435 -6.22 6.05 -13.80
C LEU A 435 -6.82 5.57 -15.12
N VAL A 436 -6.84 4.26 -15.33
CA VAL A 436 -7.42 3.61 -16.49
C VAL A 436 -8.71 2.89 -16.08
N TYR A 437 -9.78 3.18 -16.77
CA TYR A 437 -11.04 2.46 -16.64
C TYR A 437 -10.89 1.08 -17.28
N VAL A 438 -11.37 0.05 -16.57
CA VAL A 438 -11.47 -1.32 -17.08
C VAL A 438 -12.94 -1.68 -17.25
N ASP A 439 -13.32 -2.01 -18.47
CA ASP A 439 -14.57 -2.68 -18.75
C ASP A 439 -14.37 -4.18 -18.47
N TYR A 440 -14.88 -4.67 -17.36
CA TYR A 440 -14.62 -6.02 -16.90
C TYR A 440 -15.24 -7.12 -17.79
N ASP A 441 -16.26 -6.80 -18.58
CA ASP A 441 -16.90 -7.75 -19.50
C ASP A 441 -16.05 -7.97 -20.77
N THR A 442 -15.46 -6.88 -21.28
CA THR A 442 -14.67 -6.90 -22.53
C THR A 442 -13.17 -6.84 -22.31
N GLN A 443 -12.75 -6.52 -21.08
CA GLN A 443 -11.36 -6.27 -20.72
C GLN A 443 -10.73 -5.08 -21.46
N ARG A 444 -11.55 -4.13 -21.97
CA ARG A 444 -11.09 -2.91 -22.62
C ARG A 444 -10.52 -1.93 -21.57
N ARG A 445 -9.37 -1.31 -21.91
CA ARG A 445 -8.73 -0.27 -21.12
C ARG A 445 -9.03 1.09 -21.74
N VAL A 446 -9.55 2.03 -20.93
CA VAL A 446 -9.83 3.41 -21.35
C VAL A 446 -9.15 4.37 -20.39
N PRO A 447 -8.07 5.09 -20.80
CA PRO A 447 -7.48 6.12 -19.98
C PRO A 447 -8.51 7.21 -19.62
N LYS A 448 -8.69 7.46 -18.32
CA LYS A 448 -9.57 8.49 -17.80
C LYS A 448 -8.98 9.89 -18.02
N ASP A 449 -9.75 10.93 -17.81
CA ASP A 449 -9.21 12.30 -17.91
C ASP A 449 -8.10 12.54 -16.88
N SER A 450 -8.18 11.93 -15.68
CA SER A 450 -7.12 11.94 -14.68
C SER A 450 -5.80 11.32 -15.17
N ALA A 451 -5.85 10.26 -15.99
CA ALA A 451 -4.65 9.68 -16.59
C ALA A 451 -3.95 10.68 -17.52
N ARG A 452 -4.71 11.37 -18.37
CA ARG A 452 -4.20 12.39 -19.28
C ARG A 452 -3.61 13.57 -18.53
N TRP A 453 -4.28 14.00 -17.47
CA TRP A 453 -3.78 15.06 -16.59
C TRP A 453 -2.50 14.63 -15.88
N TYR A 454 -2.44 13.41 -15.35
CA TYR A 454 -1.25 12.88 -14.68
C TYR A 454 -0.05 12.72 -15.64
N THR A 455 -0.32 12.30 -16.89
CA THR A 455 0.69 12.30 -17.97
C THR A 455 1.30 13.70 -18.17
N GLN A 456 0.50 14.76 -18.09
CA GLN A 456 1.02 16.13 -18.22
C GLN A 456 1.87 16.52 -17.00
N VAL A 457 1.46 16.15 -15.78
CA VAL A 457 2.24 16.35 -14.55
C VAL A 457 3.62 15.67 -14.64
N ILE A 458 3.66 14.43 -15.12
CA ILE A 458 4.90 13.66 -15.32
C ILE A 458 5.80 14.34 -16.33
N ARG A 459 5.27 14.70 -17.50
CA ARG A 459 6.02 15.38 -18.58
C ARG A 459 6.63 16.68 -18.12
N ASP A 460 5.88 17.42 -17.33
CA ASP A 460 6.25 18.72 -16.82
C ASP A 460 7.11 18.64 -15.55
N ASN A 461 7.23 17.46 -14.93
CA ASN A 461 7.78 17.25 -13.59
C ASN A 461 7.22 18.26 -12.58
N GLY A 462 5.91 18.54 -12.66
CA GLY A 462 5.30 19.61 -11.87
C GLY A 462 3.81 19.86 -12.13
N LEU A 463 3.26 20.89 -11.44
CA LEU A 463 1.87 21.33 -11.48
C LEU A 463 1.75 22.75 -12.02
#